data_cc8d3031a90ed285556559379751b951
#
_entry.id   cc8d3031a90ed285556559379751b951
#
_cell.length_a   1.000
_cell.length_b   1.000
_cell.length_c   1.000
_cell.angle_alpha   90.00
_cell.angle_beta   90.00
_cell.angle_gamma   90.00
#
_symmetry.space_group_name_H-M   'P 1'
#
loop_
_entity.id
_entity.type
_entity.pdbx_description
1 polymer ?
#
loop_
_entity_poly.entity_id
_entity_poly.type
_entity_poly.pdbx_seq_one_letter_code
_entity_poly.pdbx_strand_id
1 'polypeptide(L)'
;MVESVIQLTRNDFLYFLGDYIDRGPDSKGVIDYILELKGNGYSVRCLLGNHEDLLLQSFVDSTYEKMWLLNGGDSSLKSFGVSSVHELEEKYVTFFKELELYVELEDYILVHAGLDFKSDNIFSGKDVLVWTRHSEVDPVRTQNRIVVHGHTPIDREKILAKVNAVHEAFEINIDGGCVYALSARNYGYLCCLQLETKELFFLENLELQ
;
A
#
# COMPACT_ATOMS: atom_id res chain seq x y z
N MET A 1 -9.57 8.64 -8.30
CA MET A 1 -9.64 7.16 -8.45
C MET A 1 -10.98 6.63 -7.95
N VAL A 2 -11.26 6.66 -6.65
CA VAL A 2 -12.41 5.97 -6.02
C VAL A 2 -13.76 6.40 -6.60
N GLU A 3 -14.05 7.68 -6.66
CA GLU A 3 -15.37 8.19 -7.10
C GLU A 3 -15.51 8.25 -8.63
N SER A 4 -14.49 8.74 -9.34
CA SER A 4 -14.59 9.09 -10.75
C SER A 4 -14.15 7.97 -11.70
N VAL A 5 -13.33 7.03 -11.24
CA VAL A 5 -12.79 5.96 -12.10
C VAL A 5 -13.44 4.62 -11.76
N ILE A 6 -13.30 4.13 -10.52
CA ILE A 6 -13.85 2.83 -10.13
C ILE A 6 -15.32 2.90 -9.67
N GLN A 7 -15.84 4.09 -9.36
CA GLN A 7 -17.23 4.31 -8.95
C GLN A 7 -17.68 3.40 -7.79
N LEU A 8 -16.83 3.34 -6.73
CA LEU A 8 -17.03 2.49 -5.56
C LEU A 8 -18.44 2.64 -4.98
N THR A 9 -19.08 1.52 -4.68
CA THR A 9 -20.38 1.44 -4.01
C THR A 9 -20.25 0.84 -2.61
N ARG A 10 -21.30 0.93 -1.79
CA ARG A 10 -21.31 0.34 -0.44
C ARG A 10 -21.37 -1.19 -0.42
N ASN A 11 -21.61 -1.82 -1.57
CA ASN A 11 -21.58 -3.27 -1.71
C ASN A 11 -20.18 -3.80 -2.05
N ASP A 12 -19.25 -2.91 -2.38
CA ASP A 12 -17.89 -3.27 -2.76
C ASP A 12 -16.98 -3.26 -1.53
N PHE A 13 -15.90 -4.04 -1.61
CA PHE A 13 -14.79 -4.01 -0.66
C PHE A 13 -13.59 -3.31 -1.28
N LEU A 14 -13.07 -2.29 -0.61
CA LEU A 14 -11.86 -1.58 -1.01
C LEU A 14 -10.70 -1.95 -0.09
N TYR A 15 -9.60 -2.41 -0.69
CA TYR A 15 -8.38 -2.76 0.01
C TYR A 15 -7.26 -1.82 -0.41
N PHE A 16 -6.64 -1.17 0.56
CA PHE A 16 -5.43 -0.38 0.35
C PHE A 16 -4.21 -1.18 0.80
N LEU A 17 -3.15 -1.19 -0.01
CA LEU A 17 -1.98 -2.03 0.22
C LEU A 17 -0.85 -1.36 1.04
N GLY A 18 -1.08 -0.19 1.64
CA GLY A 18 -0.10 0.53 2.44
C GLY A 18 0.52 1.73 1.72
N ASP A 19 1.48 2.38 2.40
CA ASP A 19 2.21 3.57 1.94
C ASP A 19 1.29 4.76 1.61
N TYR A 20 0.48 5.16 2.60
CA TYR A 20 -0.45 6.30 2.50
C TYR A 20 0.23 7.65 2.72
N ILE A 21 1.40 7.63 3.35
CA ILE A 21 2.13 8.81 3.80
C ILE A 21 3.47 8.94 3.07
N ASP A 22 4.12 10.06 3.30
CA ASP A 22 5.45 10.42 2.85
C ASP A 22 5.56 10.81 1.37
N ARG A 23 6.56 11.63 1.06
CA ARG A 23 6.92 12.11 -0.28
C ARG A 23 5.85 12.95 -0.96
N GLY A 24 4.58 12.53 -0.90
CA GLY A 24 3.45 13.27 -1.48
C GLY A 24 3.10 14.52 -0.69
N PRO A 25 2.37 15.48 -1.29
CA PRO A 25 2.09 16.77 -0.65
C PRO A 25 0.97 16.71 0.39
N ASP A 26 0.09 15.70 0.35
CA ASP A 26 -1.13 15.66 1.16
C ASP A 26 -1.40 14.31 1.82
N SER A 27 -0.43 13.81 2.60
CA SER A 27 -0.58 12.59 3.40
C SER A 27 -1.78 12.64 4.35
N LYS A 28 -2.02 13.82 4.97
CA LYS A 28 -3.17 14.03 5.85
C LYS A 28 -4.50 13.88 5.11
N GLY A 29 -4.63 14.48 3.92
CA GLY A 29 -5.83 14.39 3.12
C GLY A 29 -6.14 12.95 2.67
N VAL A 30 -5.12 12.15 2.38
CA VAL A 30 -5.29 10.71 2.08
C VAL A 30 -5.91 9.98 3.27
N ILE A 31 -5.36 10.18 4.49
CA ILE A 31 -5.89 9.51 5.69
C ILE A 31 -7.30 10.01 6.03
N ASP A 32 -7.54 11.34 5.96
CA ASP A 32 -8.87 11.91 6.21
C ASP A 32 -9.90 11.33 5.23
N TYR A 33 -9.57 11.17 3.95
CA TYR A 33 -10.46 10.58 2.94
C TYR A 33 -10.76 9.11 3.23
N ILE A 34 -9.77 8.31 3.64
CA ILE A 34 -9.98 6.91 4.03
C ILE A 34 -10.90 6.82 5.25
N LEU A 35 -10.68 7.68 6.26
CA LEU A 35 -11.53 7.75 7.46
C LEU A 35 -12.95 8.18 7.10
N GLU A 36 -13.13 9.12 6.17
CA GLU A 36 -14.43 9.54 5.65
C GLU A 36 -15.16 8.40 4.95
N LEU A 37 -14.49 7.62 4.09
CA LEU A 37 -15.06 6.43 3.45
C LEU A 37 -15.58 5.44 4.50
N LYS A 38 -14.76 5.12 5.50
CA LYS A 38 -15.16 4.24 6.61
C LYS A 38 -16.34 4.80 7.38
N GLY A 39 -16.32 6.10 7.72
CA GLY A 39 -17.39 6.79 8.41
C GLY A 39 -18.72 6.84 7.63
N ASN A 40 -18.65 6.88 6.31
CA ASN A 40 -19.80 6.83 5.41
C ASN A 40 -20.31 5.41 5.12
N GLY A 41 -19.74 4.39 5.79
CA GLY A 41 -20.21 3.00 5.73
C GLY A 41 -19.73 2.21 4.51
N TYR A 42 -18.62 2.63 3.88
CA TYR A 42 -17.94 1.81 2.89
C TYR A 42 -17.11 0.73 3.59
N SER A 43 -17.02 -0.45 2.97
CA SER A 43 -16.19 -1.55 3.46
C SER A 43 -14.73 -1.34 3.03
N VAL A 44 -13.92 -0.73 3.90
CA VAL A 44 -12.53 -0.37 3.62
C VAL A 44 -11.59 -1.07 4.59
N ARG A 45 -10.60 -1.79 4.06
CA ARG A 45 -9.48 -2.38 4.83
C ARG A 45 -8.17 -1.78 4.36
N CYS A 46 -7.25 -1.59 5.30
CA CYS A 46 -5.99 -0.89 5.07
C CYS A 46 -4.83 -1.71 5.59
N LEU A 47 -3.84 -1.97 4.73
CA LEU A 47 -2.63 -2.70 5.12
C LEU A 47 -1.55 -1.75 5.62
N LEU A 48 -0.64 -2.28 6.42
CA LEU A 48 0.55 -1.60 6.89
C LEU A 48 1.62 -1.59 5.80
N GLY A 49 2.03 -0.40 5.36
CA GLY A 49 3.20 -0.21 4.52
C GLY A 49 4.47 0.05 5.35
N ASN A 50 5.63 0.01 4.70
CA ASN A 50 6.89 0.26 5.39
C ASN A 50 7.04 1.73 5.84
N HIS A 51 6.37 2.65 5.18
CA HIS A 51 6.34 4.07 5.59
C HIS A 51 5.58 4.26 6.90
N GLU A 52 4.43 3.65 7.05
CA GLU A 52 3.65 3.66 8.30
C GLU A 52 4.37 2.89 9.40
N ASP A 53 5.09 1.81 9.06
CA ASP A 53 5.91 1.08 10.01
C ASP A 53 7.03 1.95 10.61
N LEU A 54 7.75 2.71 9.76
CA LEU A 54 8.76 3.67 10.22
C LEU A 54 8.16 4.76 11.11
N LEU A 55 7.00 5.31 10.73
CA LEU A 55 6.29 6.30 11.53
C LEU A 55 5.94 5.73 12.91
N LEU A 56 5.38 4.53 12.98
CA LEU A 56 5.02 3.89 14.25
C LEU A 56 6.25 3.62 15.13
N GLN A 57 7.36 3.20 14.54
CA GLN A 57 8.60 2.97 15.28
C GLN A 57 9.24 4.28 15.76
N SER A 58 9.01 5.41 15.06
CA SER A 58 9.50 6.75 15.45
C SER A 58 8.95 7.23 16.80
N PHE A 59 7.78 6.73 17.22
CA PHE A 59 7.24 7.04 18.56
C PHE A 59 8.09 6.47 19.70
N VAL A 60 8.93 5.47 19.42
CA VAL A 60 9.67 4.72 20.46
C VAL A 60 11.17 4.95 20.37
N ASP A 61 11.71 5.09 19.16
CA ASP A 61 13.15 5.18 18.92
C ASP A 61 13.48 6.27 17.90
N SER A 62 14.29 7.25 18.33
CA SER A 62 14.75 8.37 17.50
C SER A 62 15.61 7.94 16.30
N THR A 63 16.15 6.73 16.29
CA THR A 63 16.84 6.19 15.11
C THR A 63 15.86 5.95 13.97
N TYR A 64 14.69 5.40 14.26
CA TYR A 64 13.63 5.22 13.29
C TYR A 64 13.03 6.55 12.83
N GLU A 65 12.93 7.55 13.71
CA GLU A 65 12.51 8.91 13.33
C GLU A 65 13.42 9.48 12.25
N LYS A 66 14.75 9.38 12.45
CA LYS A 66 15.72 9.83 11.43
C LYS A 66 15.57 9.06 10.12
N MET A 67 15.40 7.74 10.19
CA MET A 67 15.18 6.92 8.99
C MET A 67 13.89 7.31 8.29
N TRP A 68 12.81 7.54 9.03
CA TRP A 68 11.51 7.96 8.47
C TRP A 68 11.62 9.33 7.78
N LEU A 69 12.23 10.32 8.42
CA LEU A 69 12.46 11.64 7.82
C LEU A 69 13.28 11.55 6.52
N LEU A 70 14.34 10.73 6.48
CA LEU A 70 15.15 10.49 5.29
C LEU A 70 14.35 9.78 4.15
N ASN A 71 13.27 9.10 4.47
CA ASN A 71 12.37 8.44 3.51
C ASN A 71 11.17 9.29 3.09
N GLY A 72 11.12 10.56 3.50
CA GLY A 72 10.09 11.52 3.08
C GLY A 72 9.06 11.87 4.16
N GLY A 73 9.31 11.48 5.42
CA GLY A 73 8.44 11.78 6.56
C GLY A 73 8.29 13.27 6.87
N ASP A 74 9.23 14.11 6.41
CA ASP A 74 9.14 15.57 6.51
C ASP A 74 7.92 16.13 5.74
N SER A 75 7.57 15.54 4.59
CA SER A 75 6.38 15.92 3.84
C SER A 75 5.11 15.58 4.62
N SER A 76 5.10 14.44 5.32
CA SER A 76 3.99 14.03 6.18
C SER A 76 3.82 14.96 7.37
N LEU A 77 4.87 15.27 8.11
CA LEU A 77 4.81 16.24 9.21
C LEU A 77 4.24 17.57 8.73
N LYS A 78 4.69 18.07 7.59
CA LYS A 78 4.19 19.30 6.98
C LYS A 78 2.71 19.20 6.62
N SER A 79 2.28 18.09 6.04
CA SER A 79 0.88 17.85 5.66
C SER A 79 -0.05 17.80 6.89
N PHE A 80 0.40 17.17 7.98
CA PHE A 80 -0.32 17.14 9.26
C PHE A 80 -0.24 18.47 10.02
N GLY A 81 0.66 19.39 9.65
CA GLY A 81 0.85 20.67 10.31
C GLY A 81 1.52 20.54 11.69
N VAL A 82 2.36 19.53 11.88
CA VAL A 82 3.06 19.22 13.13
C VAL A 82 4.58 19.21 12.93
N SER A 83 5.33 19.31 14.04
CA SER A 83 6.81 19.30 14.04
C SER A 83 7.39 17.95 14.46
N SER A 84 6.57 17.07 15.05
CA SER A 84 6.97 15.76 15.56
C SER A 84 5.81 14.78 15.47
N VAL A 85 6.11 13.49 15.38
CA VAL A 85 5.10 12.41 15.43
C VAL A 85 4.28 12.45 16.72
N HIS A 86 4.84 12.93 17.82
CA HIS A 86 4.18 13.05 19.12
C HIS A 86 3.07 14.13 19.16
N GLU A 87 3.01 15.00 18.16
CA GLU A 87 1.99 16.05 18.03
C GLU A 87 0.82 15.61 17.15
N LEU A 88 0.87 14.39 16.57
CA LEU A 88 -0.21 13.86 15.77
C LEU A 88 -1.47 13.67 16.61
N GLU A 89 -2.63 14.05 16.05
CA GLU A 89 -3.93 13.81 16.68
C GLU A 89 -4.17 12.31 16.89
N GLU A 90 -4.79 11.95 18.03
CA GLU A 90 -5.07 10.55 18.43
C GLU A 90 -5.78 9.74 17.33
N LYS A 91 -6.68 10.36 16.56
CA LYS A 91 -7.39 9.67 15.48
C LYS A 91 -6.46 9.13 14.39
N TYR A 92 -5.36 9.84 14.07
CA TYR A 92 -4.37 9.40 13.09
C TYR A 92 -3.47 8.31 13.67
N VAL A 93 -3.04 8.48 14.92
CA VAL A 93 -2.25 7.48 15.62
C VAL A 93 -3.02 6.16 15.72
N THR A 94 -4.33 6.23 16.02
CA THR A 94 -5.23 5.07 16.04
C THR A 94 -5.33 4.42 14.67
N PHE A 95 -5.56 5.21 13.61
CA PHE A 95 -5.57 4.71 12.24
C PHE A 95 -4.31 3.89 11.91
N PHE A 96 -3.11 4.42 12.18
CA PHE A 96 -1.86 3.73 11.91
C PHE A 96 -1.68 2.44 12.72
N LYS A 97 -2.12 2.42 13.98
CA LYS A 97 -2.06 1.23 14.85
C LYS A 97 -3.03 0.12 14.44
N GLU A 98 -4.10 0.45 13.74
CA GLU A 98 -5.13 -0.49 13.28
C GLU A 98 -4.84 -1.09 11.90
N LEU A 99 -3.74 -0.70 11.25
CA LEU A 99 -3.36 -1.25 9.94
C LEU A 99 -3.04 -2.74 10.03
N GLU A 100 -3.53 -3.49 9.06
CA GLU A 100 -3.39 -4.94 9.00
C GLU A 100 -2.10 -5.34 8.27
N LEU A 101 -1.51 -6.47 8.61
CA LEU A 101 -0.31 -6.96 7.93
C LEU A 101 -0.63 -7.61 6.59
N TYR A 102 -1.76 -8.29 6.48
CA TYR A 102 -2.24 -8.96 5.28
C TYR A 102 -3.75 -9.19 5.35
N VAL A 103 -4.33 -9.53 4.21
CA VAL A 103 -5.72 -9.99 4.11
C VAL A 103 -5.75 -11.30 3.34
N GLU A 104 -6.41 -12.31 3.90
CA GLU A 104 -6.70 -13.54 3.17
C GLU A 104 -8.12 -13.50 2.61
N LEU A 105 -8.24 -13.77 1.31
CA LEU A 105 -9.48 -13.95 0.57
C LEU A 105 -9.52 -15.38 0.00
N GLU A 106 -10.62 -15.78 -0.59
CA GLU A 106 -10.79 -17.12 -1.16
C GLU A 106 -9.71 -17.42 -2.21
N ASP A 107 -9.51 -16.52 -3.19
CA ASP A 107 -8.58 -16.71 -4.31
C ASP A 107 -7.32 -15.83 -4.21
N TYR A 108 -7.22 -14.94 -3.20
CA TYR A 108 -6.18 -13.94 -3.12
C TYR A 108 -5.58 -13.82 -1.72
N ILE A 109 -4.32 -13.42 -1.68
CA ILE A 109 -3.65 -12.91 -0.47
C ILE A 109 -3.20 -11.49 -0.79
N LEU A 110 -3.66 -10.53 0.00
CA LEU A 110 -3.25 -9.14 -0.12
C LEU A 110 -2.21 -8.83 0.94
N VAL A 111 -1.08 -8.29 0.54
CA VAL A 111 0.04 -7.94 1.42
C VAL A 111 0.75 -6.71 0.88
N HIS A 112 1.43 -5.93 1.74
CA HIS A 112 2.13 -4.74 1.27
C HIS A 112 3.32 -5.09 0.37
N ALA A 113 4.25 -5.92 0.84
CA ALA A 113 5.50 -6.23 0.14
C ALA A 113 5.63 -7.68 -0.34
N GLY A 114 5.42 -8.67 0.52
CA GLY A 114 5.53 -10.07 0.15
C GLY A 114 5.31 -11.04 1.30
N LEU A 115 5.55 -12.32 1.09
CA LEU A 115 5.33 -13.39 2.08
C LEU A 115 6.65 -14.08 2.45
N ASP A 116 6.70 -14.63 3.66
CA ASP A 116 7.89 -15.35 4.16
C ASP A 116 7.86 -16.83 3.78
N PHE A 117 8.29 -17.15 2.58
CA PHE A 117 8.39 -18.54 2.12
C PHE A 117 9.55 -19.33 2.74
N LYS A 118 10.37 -18.70 3.60
CA LYS A 118 11.46 -19.39 4.32
C LYS A 118 11.02 -19.92 5.69
N SER A 119 9.96 -19.35 6.25
CA SER A 119 9.37 -19.78 7.52
C SER A 119 8.32 -20.87 7.34
N ASP A 120 8.03 -21.67 8.37
CA ASP A 120 6.91 -22.61 8.36
C ASP A 120 5.55 -21.93 8.18
N ASN A 121 5.38 -20.74 8.73
CA ASN A 121 4.22 -19.90 8.52
C ASN A 121 4.58 -18.73 7.58
N ILE A 122 4.00 -18.70 6.38
CA ILE A 122 4.25 -17.66 5.36
C ILE A 122 3.84 -16.24 5.80
N PHE A 123 3.02 -16.13 6.83
CA PHE A 123 2.57 -14.87 7.42
C PHE A 123 3.39 -14.47 8.65
N SER A 124 4.43 -15.22 9.02
CA SER A 124 5.33 -14.85 10.09
C SER A 124 6.36 -13.82 9.61
N GLY A 125 6.80 -12.99 10.53
CA GLY A 125 7.84 -12.01 10.21
C GLY A 125 7.27 -10.73 9.57
N LYS A 126 6.79 -9.83 10.41
CA LYS A 126 6.32 -8.49 10.01
C LYS A 126 7.26 -7.82 9.01
N ASP A 127 8.58 -7.91 9.23
CA ASP A 127 9.58 -7.28 8.36
C ASP A 127 9.53 -7.82 6.92
N VAL A 128 9.27 -9.11 6.74
CA VAL A 128 9.15 -9.68 5.39
C VAL A 128 7.86 -9.17 4.72
N LEU A 129 6.74 -9.18 5.44
CA LEU A 129 5.44 -8.75 4.92
C LEU A 129 5.44 -7.28 4.48
N VAL A 130 6.26 -6.45 5.13
CA VAL A 130 6.25 -4.99 4.97
C VAL A 130 7.46 -4.45 4.21
N TRP A 131 8.60 -5.17 4.19
CA TRP A 131 9.87 -4.63 3.67
C TRP A 131 10.53 -5.46 2.56
N THR A 132 10.07 -6.68 2.29
CA THR A 132 10.75 -7.51 1.28
C THR A 132 10.58 -6.92 -0.12
N ARG A 133 11.65 -6.97 -0.91
CA ARG A 133 11.62 -6.48 -2.30
C ARG A 133 11.54 -7.61 -3.34
N HIS A 134 11.77 -8.82 -2.90
CA HIS A 134 11.79 -10.00 -3.77
C HIS A 134 11.25 -11.20 -3.00
N SER A 135 10.13 -11.74 -3.44
CA SER A 135 9.66 -13.05 -3.02
C SER A 135 9.10 -13.77 -4.25
N GLU A 136 9.64 -14.94 -4.56
CA GLU A 136 8.99 -15.83 -5.52
C GLU A 136 7.84 -16.51 -4.80
N VAL A 137 6.65 -16.44 -5.37
CA VAL A 137 5.46 -17.05 -4.78
C VAL A 137 5.53 -18.56 -4.96
N ASP A 138 5.41 -19.29 -3.84
CA ASP A 138 5.22 -20.75 -3.84
C ASP A 138 3.71 -21.05 -3.85
N PRO A 139 3.13 -21.51 -5.00
CA PRO A 139 1.69 -21.71 -5.12
C PRO A 139 1.18 -22.85 -4.22
N VAL A 140 2.02 -23.80 -3.86
CA VAL A 140 1.62 -24.88 -2.92
C VAL A 140 1.38 -24.28 -1.54
N ARG A 141 2.26 -23.40 -1.09
CA ARG A 141 2.18 -22.77 0.22
C ARG A 141 1.08 -21.69 0.30
N THR A 142 0.78 -21.02 -0.80
CA THR A 142 -0.36 -20.10 -0.88
C THR A 142 -1.69 -20.81 -1.16
N GLN A 143 -1.67 -22.15 -1.33
CA GLN A 143 -2.85 -22.94 -1.73
C GLN A 143 -3.44 -22.49 -3.07
N ASN A 144 -2.56 -22.18 -4.03
CA ASN A 144 -2.87 -21.62 -5.36
C ASN A 144 -3.56 -20.23 -5.33
N ARG A 145 -3.54 -19.53 -4.20
CA ARG A 145 -4.03 -18.15 -4.12
C ARG A 145 -3.03 -17.19 -4.75
N ILE A 146 -3.53 -16.20 -5.42
CA ILE A 146 -2.74 -15.14 -6.05
C ILE A 146 -2.34 -14.11 -4.97
N VAL A 147 -1.05 -13.79 -4.90
CA VAL A 147 -0.52 -12.74 -4.03
C VAL A 147 -0.59 -11.40 -4.75
N VAL A 148 -1.34 -10.45 -4.21
CA VAL A 148 -1.39 -9.06 -4.71
C VAL A 148 -0.64 -8.16 -3.76
N HIS A 149 0.32 -7.38 -4.28
CA HIS A 149 1.19 -6.53 -3.46
C HIS A 149 1.63 -5.25 -4.19
N GLY A 150 2.41 -4.40 -3.49
CA GLY A 150 3.02 -3.16 -3.97
C GLY A 150 4.48 -3.04 -3.55
N HIS A 151 4.83 -1.94 -2.86
CA HIS A 151 6.12 -1.64 -2.21
C HIS A 151 7.32 -1.43 -3.17
N THR A 152 7.45 -2.23 -4.20
CA THR A 152 8.53 -2.11 -5.17
C THR A 152 7.96 -1.65 -6.50
N PRO A 153 8.11 -0.37 -6.85
CA PRO A 153 7.52 0.19 -8.06
C PRO A 153 7.98 -0.52 -9.33
N ILE A 154 7.03 -0.79 -10.21
CA ILE A 154 7.28 -1.31 -11.55
C ILE A 154 6.54 -0.43 -12.57
N ASP A 155 7.03 -0.43 -13.82
CA ASP A 155 6.37 0.32 -14.88
C ASP A 155 5.01 -0.28 -15.26
N ARG A 156 4.14 0.57 -15.82
CA ARG A 156 2.76 0.20 -16.19
C ARG A 156 2.71 -1.03 -17.12
N GLU A 157 3.64 -1.18 -18.04
CA GLU A 157 3.65 -2.30 -18.98
C GLU A 157 3.91 -3.62 -18.25
N LYS A 158 4.79 -3.60 -17.23
CA LYS A 158 5.05 -4.77 -16.38
C LYS A 158 3.85 -5.11 -15.50
N ILE A 159 3.12 -4.12 -14.98
CA ILE A 159 1.88 -4.39 -14.24
C ILE A 159 0.89 -5.15 -15.14
N LEU A 160 0.66 -4.65 -16.36
CA LEU A 160 -0.21 -5.31 -17.34
C LEU A 160 0.26 -6.73 -17.68
N ALA A 161 1.57 -6.91 -17.87
CA ALA A 161 2.14 -8.22 -18.17
C ALA A 161 1.95 -9.21 -17.01
N LYS A 162 2.14 -8.78 -15.74
CA LYS A 162 1.92 -9.62 -14.55
C LYS A 162 0.46 -10.08 -14.42
N VAL A 163 -0.50 -9.20 -14.66
CA VAL A 163 -1.93 -9.58 -14.63
C VAL A 163 -2.25 -10.61 -15.72
N ASN A 164 -1.71 -10.45 -16.92
CA ASN A 164 -1.92 -11.39 -18.02
C ASN A 164 -1.28 -12.78 -17.76
N ALA A 165 -0.13 -12.80 -17.04
CA ALA A 165 0.61 -14.02 -16.72
C ALA A 165 0.32 -14.56 -15.30
N VAL A 166 -0.75 -14.11 -14.66
CA VAL A 166 -1.00 -14.38 -13.23
C VAL A 166 -1.11 -15.86 -12.89
N HIS A 167 -1.61 -16.69 -13.79
CA HIS A 167 -1.74 -18.14 -13.60
C HIS A 167 -0.39 -18.88 -13.66
N GLU A 168 0.66 -18.24 -14.13
CA GLU A 168 2.02 -18.78 -14.16
C GLU A 168 2.83 -18.38 -12.92
N ALA A 169 2.68 -17.10 -12.50
CA ALA A 169 3.46 -16.52 -11.40
C ALA A 169 2.74 -16.51 -10.05
N PHE A 170 1.42 -16.63 -10.02
CA PHE A 170 0.57 -16.48 -8.83
C PHE A 170 0.85 -15.18 -8.06
N GLU A 171 1.32 -14.13 -8.75
CA GLU A 171 1.74 -12.84 -8.19
C GLU A 171 1.29 -11.70 -9.09
N ILE A 172 0.76 -10.64 -8.47
CA ILE A 172 0.45 -9.37 -9.13
C ILE A 172 1.01 -8.23 -8.29
N ASN A 173 2.01 -7.52 -8.81
CA ASN A 173 2.45 -6.25 -8.25
C ASN A 173 1.68 -5.12 -8.94
N ILE A 174 0.97 -4.27 -8.15
CA ILE A 174 0.20 -3.14 -8.67
C ILE A 174 0.81 -1.78 -8.30
N ASP A 175 2.06 -1.72 -7.86
CA ASP A 175 2.74 -0.46 -7.54
C ASP A 175 3.24 0.23 -8.82
N GLY A 176 2.50 1.21 -9.30
CA GLY A 176 2.85 2.01 -10.47
C GLY A 176 3.80 3.18 -10.18
N GLY A 177 4.37 3.25 -8.96
CA GLY A 177 5.34 4.28 -8.58
C GLY A 177 4.78 5.69 -8.68
N CYS A 178 3.60 5.95 -8.11
CA CYS A 178 2.89 7.22 -8.24
C CYS A 178 3.78 8.44 -7.94
N VAL A 179 4.64 8.35 -6.93
CA VAL A 179 5.57 9.42 -6.53
C VAL A 179 6.72 9.64 -7.54
N TYR A 180 6.95 8.72 -8.46
CA TYR A 180 8.07 8.76 -9.42
C TYR A 180 7.68 9.29 -10.80
N ALA A 181 6.57 10.00 -10.95
CA ALA A 181 6.06 10.52 -12.23
C ALA A 181 7.11 11.30 -13.05
N LEU A 182 7.98 12.10 -12.38
CA LEU A 182 9.05 12.86 -13.05
C LEU A 182 10.38 12.09 -13.16
N SER A 183 10.52 10.97 -12.49
CA SER A 183 11.82 10.30 -12.33
C SER A 183 12.07 9.21 -13.36
N ALA A 184 11.02 8.57 -13.87
CA ALA A 184 11.16 7.46 -14.79
C ALA A 184 9.96 7.35 -15.75
N ARG A 185 10.24 6.99 -17.00
CA ARG A 185 9.22 6.77 -18.03
C ARG A 185 8.31 5.59 -17.62
N ASN A 186 7.00 5.75 -17.83
CA ASN A 186 5.95 4.76 -17.54
C ASN A 186 5.72 4.48 -16.02
N TYR A 187 6.27 5.30 -15.13
CA TYR A 187 5.92 5.39 -13.71
C TYR A 187 4.95 6.57 -13.47
N GLY A 188 4.55 6.76 -12.22
CA GLY A 188 3.70 7.89 -11.84
C GLY A 188 2.22 7.59 -11.87
N TYR A 189 1.85 6.34 -11.66
CA TYR A 189 0.45 5.91 -11.65
C TYR A 189 0.02 5.40 -10.29
N LEU A 190 -1.15 5.87 -9.85
CA LEU A 190 -1.95 5.17 -8.84
C LEU A 190 -2.73 4.07 -9.56
N CYS A 191 -2.60 2.83 -9.11
CA CYS A 191 -3.22 1.66 -9.72
C CYS A 191 -4.32 1.10 -8.83
N CYS A 192 -5.36 0.56 -9.45
CA CYS A 192 -6.38 -0.25 -8.79
C CYS A 192 -6.65 -1.50 -9.63
N LEU A 193 -6.75 -2.64 -8.96
CA LEU A 193 -7.08 -3.93 -9.56
C LEU A 193 -8.45 -4.37 -9.07
N GLN A 194 -9.39 -4.61 -9.96
CA GLN A 194 -10.63 -5.32 -9.64
C GLN A 194 -10.34 -6.82 -9.58
N LEU A 195 -10.52 -7.42 -8.43
CA LEU A 195 -10.08 -8.81 -8.19
C LEU A 195 -10.91 -9.84 -9.00
N GLU A 196 -12.21 -9.60 -9.15
CA GLU A 196 -13.11 -10.52 -9.85
C GLU A 196 -12.83 -10.62 -11.34
N THR A 197 -12.60 -9.48 -11.99
CA THR A 197 -12.39 -9.38 -13.45
C THR A 197 -10.94 -9.31 -13.85
N LYS A 198 -10.04 -9.00 -12.89
CA LYS A 198 -8.62 -8.63 -13.11
C LYS A 198 -8.46 -7.36 -13.96
N GLU A 199 -9.48 -6.51 -14.00
CA GLU A 199 -9.41 -5.23 -14.68
C GLU A 199 -8.51 -4.26 -13.89
N LEU A 200 -7.63 -3.57 -14.61
CA LEU A 200 -6.70 -2.59 -14.07
C LEU A 200 -7.15 -1.17 -14.40
N PHE A 201 -7.20 -0.34 -13.39
CA PHE A 201 -7.44 1.10 -13.49
C PHE A 201 -6.16 1.86 -13.14
N PHE A 202 -5.81 2.86 -13.94
CA PHE A 202 -4.66 3.71 -13.71
C PHE A 202 -5.08 5.17 -13.66
N LEU A 203 -4.58 5.89 -12.68
CA LEU A 203 -4.69 7.34 -12.58
C LEU A 203 -3.29 7.92 -12.54
N GLU A 204 -2.99 8.78 -13.52
CA GLU A 204 -1.70 9.46 -13.59
C GLU A 204 -1.57 10.49 -12.48
N ASN A 205 -0.39 10.60 -11.89
CA ASN A 205 -0.08 11.66 -10.94
C ASN A 205 0.07 12.99 -11.68
N LEU A 206 -0.84 13.92 -11.40
CA LEU A 206 -0.86 15.27 -12.01
C LEU A 206 -0.25 16.33 -11.09
N GLU A 207 0.13 16.02 -9.86
CA GLU A 207 0.64 16.98 -8.89
C GLU A 207 2.07 17.44 -9.19
N LEU A 208 2.77 16.68 -10.02
CA LEU A 208 4.18 16.91 -10.37
C LEU A 208 4.36 17.46 -11.81
N GLN A 209 3.27 17.92 -12.46
CA GLN A 209 3.33 18.53 -13.80
C GLN A 209 3.52 20.03 -13.76
#